data_4fd3662d67adacec43d796b5ef128241
#
_entry.id   4fd3662d67adacec43d796b5ef128241
#
_cell.length_a   1.000
_cell.length_b   1.000
_cell.length_c   1.000
_cell.angle_alpha   90.00
_cell.angle_beta   90.00
_cell.angle_gamma   90.00
#
_symmetry.space_group_name_H-M   'P 1'
#
loop_
_entity.id
_entity.type
_entity.pdbx_description
1 polymer ?
#
loop_
_entity_poly.entity_id
_entity_poly.type
_entity_poly.pdbx_seq_one_letter_code
_entity_poly.pdbx_strand_id
1 'polypeptide(L)'
;MRPFRCLTVFAFCLLAIPSLHAQTKRVTAAEGKDHVGERATVCGKVVSTHYAKSSKGEPTFLNLDEPYPREIFTILIWGSDRQKFGAPESAYKDFQVCVTGKITSYRGTPQIVATERGQIEIQK
;
A
#
# COMPACT_ATOMS: atom_id res chain seq x y z
N MET A 1 27.17 -47.54 49.10
CA MET A 1 26.59 -46.22 48.91
C MET A 1 26.69 -45.87 47.40
N ARG A 2 25.55 -45.84 46.72
CA ARG A 2 25.51 -45.46 45.33
C ARG A 2 25.14 -43.97 45.25
N PRO A 3 25.92 -43.12 44.57
CA PRO A 3 25.53 -41.74 44.40
C PRO A 3 24.34 -41.66 43.43
N PHE A 4 23.24 -41.11 43.89
CA PHE A 4 22.12 -40.74 43.06
C PHE A 4 22.58 -39.60 42.14
N ARG A 5 22.75 -39.91 40.85
CA ARG A 5 22.89 -38.88 39.86
C ARG A 5 21.49 -38.37 39.52
N CYS A 6 21.12 -37.24 40.08
CA CYS A 6 19.98 -36.46 39.56
C CYS A 6 20.34 -35.98 38.17
N LEU A 7 19.82 -36.64 37.14
CA LEU A 7 19.78 -36.09 35.81
C LEU A 7 18.66 -35.05 35.82
N THR A 8 19.05 -33.79 36.01
CA THR A 8 18.14 -32.66 35.76
C THR A 8 18.04 -32.51 34.24
N VAL A 9 16.99 -33.07 33.69
CA VAL A 9 16.63 -32.80 32.32
C VAL A 9 16.07 -31.38 32.27
N PHE A 10 16.91 -30.42 31.89
CA PHE A 10 16.43 -29.10 31.50
C PHE A 10 15.67 -29.25 30.19
N ALA A 11 14.36 -29.34 30.24
CA ALA A 11 13.52 -29.18 29.08
C ALA A 11 13.60 -27.71 28.68
N PHE A 12 14.42 -27.42 27.67
CA PHE A 12 14.44 -26.13 27.01
C PHE A 12 13.13 -26.04 26.23
N CYS A 13 12.09 -25.44 26.81
CA CYS A 13 10.93 -24.99 26.07
C CYS A 13 11.39 -23.85 25.18
N LEU A 14 11.69 -24.16 23.89
CA LEU A 14 11.75 -23.17 22.83
C LEU A 14 10.35 -22.62 22.68
N LEU A 15 10.08 -21.51 23.38
CA LEU A 15 8.92 -20.69 23.09
C LEU A 15 9.18 -20.07 21.70
N ALA A 16 8.63 -20.70 20.67
CA ALA A 16 8.53 -20.09 19.37
C ALA A 16 7.64 -18.86 19.56
N ILE A 17 8.27 -17.67 19.64
CA ILE A 17 7.55 -16.40 19.61
C ILE A 17 7.01 -16.29 18.19
N PRO A 18 5.67 -16.33 17.98
CA PRO A 18 5.14 -16.07 16.66
C PRO A 18 5.54 -14.64 16.29
N SER A 19 6.28 -14.48 15.19
CA SER A 19 6.54 -13.19 14.61
C SER A 19 5.20 -12.59 14.25
N LEU A 20 4.72 -11.63 15.04
CA LEU A 20 3.58 -10.81 14.69
C LEU A 20 4.01 -9.92 13.50
N HIS A 21 3.97 -10.48 12.31
CA HIS A 21 3.90 -9.66 11.12
C HIS A 21 2.54 -8.98 11.17
N ALA A 22 2.54 -7.69 11.52
CA ALA A 22 1.37 -6.85 11.36
C ALA A 22 0.98 -6.91 9.88
N GLN A 23 0.02 -7.75 9.53
CA GLN A 23 -0.53 -7.80 8.19
C GLN A 23 -1.16 -6.45 7.92
N THR A 24 -0.69 -5.78 6.85
CA THR A 24 -1.26 -4.52 6.40
C THR A 24 -2.73 -4.77 6.05
N LYS A 25 -3.62 -4.01 6.66
CA LYS A 25 -5.06 -4.10 6.42
C LYS A 25 -5.35 -3.85 4.94
N ARG A 26 -6.16 -4.71 4.35
CA ARG A 26 -6.61 -4.57 2.96
C ARG A 26 -8.02 -3.99 2.94
N VAL A 27 -8.20 -2.91 2.20
CA VAL A 27 -9.48 -2.20 2.06
C VAL A 27 -9.76 -1.89 0.59
N THR A 28 -11.03 -1.61 0.29
CA THR A 28 -11.43 -1.13 -1.04
C THR A 28 -11.17 0.36 -1.18
N ALA A 29 -11.19 0.87 -2.42
CA ALA A 29 -11.09 2.30 -2.68
C ALA A 29 -12.19 3.08 -1.95
N ALA A 30 -13.42 2.57 -1.94
CA ALA A 30 -14.55 3.20 -1.24
C ALA A 30 -14.38 3.26 0.28
N GLU A 31 -13.68 2.28 0.87
CA GLU A 31 -13.41 2.23 2.31
C GLU A 31 -12.23 3.10 2.74
N GLY A 32 -11.41 3.55 1.79
CA GLY A 32 -10.20 4.33 2.08
C GLY A 32 -10.45 5.57 2.94
N LYS A 33 -11.58 6.23 2.74
CA LYS A 33 -12.00 7.41 3.52
C LYS A 33 -12.12 7.16 5.02
N ASP A 34 -12.38 5.92 5.41
CA ASP A 34 -12.54 5.53 6.82
C ASP A 34 -11.22 5.19 7.50
N HIS A 35 -10.11 5.18 6.74
CA HIS A 35 -8.79 4.76 7.19
C HIS A 35 -7.71 5.83 7.00
N VAL A 36 -8.09 7.09 6.85
CA VAL A 36 -7.14 8.21 6.72
C VAL A 36 -6.26 8.28 7.96
N GLY A 37 -4.95 8.37 7.75
CA GLY A 37 -3.93 8.36 8.80
C GLY A 37 -3.35 6.96 9.08
N GLU A 38 -3.96 5.90 8.57
CA GLU A 38 -3.52 4.52 8.75
C GLU A 38 -2.69 4.05 7.55
N ARG A 39 -1.80 3.11 7.80
CA ARG A 39 -1.14 2.36 6.73
C ARG A 39 -2.04 1.21 6.31
N ALA A 40 -2.31 1.10 5.02
CA ALA A 40 -3.20 0.08 4.48
C ALA A 40 -2.81 -0.30 3.05
N THR A 41 -3.36 -1.42 2.58
CA THR A 41 -3.36 -1.80 1.17
C THR A 41 -4.75 -1.50 0.61
N VAL A 42 -4.81 -0.61 -0.36
CA VAL A 42 -6.07 -0.19 -0.99
C VAL A 42 -6.13 -0.76 -2.40
N CYS A 43 -7.19 -1.47 -2.72
CA CYS A 43 -7.37 -2.12 -4.01
C CYS A 43 -8.54 -1.50 -4.78
N GLY A 44 -8.36 -1.38 -6.10
CA GLY A 44 -9.37 -0.87 -7.01
C GLY A 44 -8.88 -0.87 -8.44
N LYS A 45 -9.79 -0.57 -9.36
CA LYS A 45 -9.46 -0.45 -10.78
C LYS A 45 -9.03 0.98 -11.09
N VAL A 46 -7.93 1.15 -11.82
CA VAL A 46 -7.49 2.46 -12.32
C VAL A 46 -8.37 2.86 -13.49
N VAL A 47 -9.39 3.65 -13.24
CA VAL A 47 -10.40 4.03 -14.24
C VAL A 47 -10.10 5.35 -14.94
N SER A 48 -9.28 6.21 -14.34
CA SER A 48 -8.78 7.42 -14.99
C SER A 48 -7.38 7.75 -14.51
N THR A 49 -6.62 8.42 -15.36
CA THR A 49 -5.24 8.84 -15.05
C THR A 49 -4.99 10.23 -15.60
N HIS A 50 -4.07 10.95 -14.97
CA HIS A 50 -3.62 12.24 -15.47
C HIS A 50 -2.18 12.49 -15.05
N TYR A 51 -1.33 12.80 -16.01
CA TYR A 51 0.03 13.29 -15.77
C TYR A 51 0.04 14.82 -15.91
N ALA A 52 0.13 15.50 -14.78
CA ALA A 52 0.11 16.97 -14.73
C ALA A 52 1.50 17.55 -14.96
N LYS A 53 2.03 17.37 -16.17
CA LYS A 53 3.39 17.75 -16.57
C LYS A 53 3.69 19.23 -16.35
N SER A 54 2.70 20.10 -16.50
CA SER A 54 2.85 21.56 -16.38
C SER A 54 2.59 22.08 -14.96
N SER A 55 2.21 21.20 -14.04
CA SER A 55 1.95 21.56 -12.65
C SER A 55 3.21 21.44 -11.80
N LYS A 56 3.27 22.19 -10.69
CA LYS A 56 4.37 22.12 -9.73
C LYS A 56 4.48 20.70 -9.19
N GLY A 57 5.71 20.15 -9.21
CA GLY A 57 5.99 18.79 -8.77
C GLY A 57 5.62 17.71 -9.79
N GLU A 58 5.01 18.08 -10.92
CA GLU A 58 4.67 17.18 -12.04
C GLU A 58 3.99 15.87 -11.57
N PRO A 59 2.89 15.94 -10.80
CA PRO A 59 2.26 14.74 -10.27
C PRO A 59 1.57 13.92 -11.36
N THR A 60 1.58 12.61 -11.16
CA THR A 60 0.70 11.68 -11.89
C THR A 60 -0.38 11.19 -10.93
N PHE A 61 -1.63 11.25 -11.38
CA PHE A 61 -2.80 10.80 -10.63
C PHE A 61 -3.34 9.50 -11.23
N LEU A 62 -3.53 8.49 -10.40
CA LEU A 62 -4.20 7.25 -10.77
C LEU A 62 -5.47 7.16 -9.92
N ASN A 63 -6.64 7.28 -10.53
CA ASN A 63 -7.91 7.31 -9.80
C ASN A 63 -8.56 5.94 -9.79
N LEU A 64 -8.87 5.45 -8.59
CA LEU A 64 -9.43 4.12 -8.38
C LEU A 64 -10.96 4.15 -8.34
N ASP A 65 -11.58 3.25 -9.10
CA ASP A 65 -13.01 2.92 -9.16
C ASP A 65 -13.93 4.03 -9.66
N GLU A 66 -13.65 5.30 -9.40
CA GLU A 66 -14.41 6.42 -9.93
C GLU A 66 -13.48 7.40 -10.65
N PRO A 67 -13.86 7.87 -11.85
CA PRO A 67 -13.03 8.78 -12.63
C PRO A 67 -13.07 10.21 -12.12
N TYR A 68 -12.03 10.99 -12.46
CA TYR A 68 -12.05 12.43 -12.27
C TYR A 68 -13.28 13.05 -12.94
N PRO A 69 -14.00 14.02 -12.35
CA PRO A 69 -13.69 14.70 -11.08
C PRO A 69 -14.39 14.10 -9.84
N ARG A 70 -14.88 12.89 -9.93
CA ARG A 70 -15.61 12.21 -8.82
C ARG A 70 -14.79 11.12 -8.17
N GLU A 71 -13.47 11.22 -8.25
CA GLU A 71 -12.56 10.25 -7.65
C GLU A 71 -12.80 10.06 -6.15
N ILE A 72 -12.82 8.80 -5.73
CA ILE A 72 -13.01 8.40 -4.33
C ILE A 72 -11.71 7.99 -3.66
N PHE A 73 -10.70 7.66 -4.45
CA PHE A 73 -9.36 7.32 -3.98
C PHE A 73 -8.34 7.55 -5.10
N THR A 74 -7.21 8.17 -4.76
CA THR A 74 -6.17 8.48 -5.73
C THR A 74 -4.82 7.91 -5.29
N ILE A 75 -4.08 7.33 -6.24
CA ILE A 75 -2.65 7.07 -6.08
C ILE A 75 -1.92 8.25 -6.69
N LEU A 76 -1.09 8.91 -5.89
CA LEU A 76 -0.29 10.05 -6.33
C LEU A 76 1.17 9.64 -6.49
N ILE A 77 1.75 9.94 -7.65
CA ILE A 77 3.17 9.76 -7.93
C ILE A 77 3.75 11.12 -8.30
N TRP A 78 4.66 11.64 -7.46
CA TRP A 78 5.34 12.89 -7.77
C TRP A 78 6.33 12.71 -8.92
N GLY A 79 6.58 13.77 -9.68
CA GLY A 79 7.48 13.75 -10.83
C GLY A 79 8.88 13.24 -10.50
N SER A 80 9.39 13.54 -9.31
CA SER A 80 10.69 13.05 -8.82
C SER A 80 10.77 11.52 -8.72
N ASP A 81 9.66 10.84 -8.51
CA ASP A 81 9.59 9.39 -8.40
C ASP A 81 9.02 8.71 -9.66
N ARG A 82 8.52 9.49 -10.60
CA ARG A 82 7.83 9.00 -11.80
C ARG A 82 8.64 7.97 -12.58
N GLN A 83 9.94 8.20 -12.70
CA GLN A 83 10.86 7.36 -13.45
C GLN A 83 10.89 5.90 -12.95
N LYS A 84 10.67 5.70 -11.65
CA LYS A 84 10.60 4.36 -11.03
C LYS A 84 9.42 3.53 -11.54
N PHE A 85 8.39 4.19 -12.06
CA PHE A 85 7.14 3.57 -12.52
C PHE A 85 7.01 3.54 -14.05
N GLY A 86 7.98 4.06 -14.77
CA GLY A 86 7.91 4.21 -16.23
C GLY A 86 6.97 5.35 -16.62
N ALA A 87 5.91 5.04 -17.38
CA ALA A 87 4.82 5.96 -17.68
C ALA A 87 3.56 5.48 -16.93
N PRO A 88 3.42 5.82 -15.63
CA PRO A 88 2.37 5.24 -14.79
C PRO A 88 0.95 5.52 -15.29
N GLU A 89 0.70 6.67 -15.91
CA GLU A 89 -0.59 7.02 -16.50
C GLU A 89 -1.05 6.05 -17.58
N SER A 90 -0.12 5.37 -18.23
CA SER A 90 -0.40 4.35 -19.25
C SER A 90 -0.25 2.93 -18.69
N ALA A 91 0.78 2.71 -17.87
CA ALA A 91 1.14 1.40 -17.35
C ALA A 91 0.05 0.77 -16.48
N TYR A 92 -0.66 1.58 -15.73
CA TYR A 92 -1.69 1.11 -14.78
C TYR A 92 -3.13 1.34 -15.23
N LYS A 93 -3.33 2.09 -16.32
CA LYS A 93 -4.67 2.40 -16.83
C LYS A 93 -5.46 1.12 -17.12
N ASP A 94 -6.68 1.08 -16.61
CA ASP A 94 -7.66 0.00 -16.77
C ASP A 94 -7.30 -1.32 -16.03
N PHE A 95 -6.19 -1.36 -15.30
CA PHE A 95 -5.84 -2.51 -14.48
C PHE A 95 -6.42 -2.43 -13.07
N GLN A 96 -6.77 -3.60 -12.54
CA GLN A 96 -7.04 -3.78 -11.14
C GLN A 96 -5.70 -3.77 -10.39
N VAL A 97 -5.54 -2.87 -9.42
CA VAL A 97 -4.30 -2.72 -8.67
C VAL A 97 -4.56 -2.72 -7.17
N CYS A 98 -3.52 -3.02 -6.39
CA CYS A 98 -3.48 -2.79 -4.96
C CYS A 98 -2.28 -1.89 -4.65
N VAL A 99 -2.50 -0.82 -3.90
CA VAL A 99 -1.45 0.10 -3.47
C VAL A 99 -1.31 0.05 -1.95
N THR A 100 -0.08 -0.04 -1.46
CA THR A 100 0.23 -0.07 -0.03
C THR A 100 0.95 1.19 0.39
N GLY A 101 0.48 1.82 1.45
CA GLY A 101 1.09 3.00 2.03
C GLY A 101 0.20 3.68 3.05
N LYS A 102 0.65 4.82 3.55
CA LYS A 102 -0.14 5.63 4.47
C LYS A 102 -1.23 6.37 3.68
N ILE A 103 -2.46 6.22 4.13
CA ILE A 103 -3.58 6.96 3.56
C ILE A 103 -3.56 8.36 4.14
N THR A 104 -3.46 9.35 3.26
CA THR A 104 -3.58 10.77 3.59
C THR A 104 -4.79 11.34 2.88
N SER A 105 -5.14 12.58 3.16
CA SER A 105 -6.27 13.26 2.50
C SER A 105 -5.79 14.54 1.83
N TYR A 106 -6.23 14.76 0.62
CA TYR A 106 -5.99 16.00 -0.11
C TYR A 106 -7.32 16.53 -0.65
N ARG A 107 -7.72 17.72 -0.18
CA ARG A 107 -9.00 18.34 -0.54
C ARG A 107 -10.20 17.40 -0.40
N GLY A 108 -10.20 16.61 0.69
CA GLY A 108 -11.28 15.67 1.00
C GLY A 108 -11.20 14.33 0.28
N THR A 109 -10.28 14.13 -0.64
CA THR A 109 -10.08 12.84 -1.31
C THR A 109 -8.95 12.05 -0.63
N PRO A 110 -9.21 10.83 -0.17
CA PRO A 110 -8.16 9.98 0.38
C PRO A 110 -7.19 9.55 -0.73
N GLN A 111 -5.91 9.47 -0.37
CA GLN A 111 -4.86 9.12 -1.31
C GLN A 111 -3.72 8.36 -0.64
N ILE A 112 -2.95 7.65 -1.44
CA ILE A 112 -1.64 7.12 -1.07
C ILE A 112 -0.61 7.72 -2.03
N VAL A 113 0.46 8.28 -1.47
CA VAL A 113 1.63 8.72 -2.25
C VAL A 113 2.53 7.51 -2.46
N ALA A 114 2.71 7.10 -3.71
CA ALA A 114 3.60 6.00 -4.07
C ALA A 114 4.97 6.55 -4.45
N THR A 115 6.02 6.10 -3.76
CA THR A 115 7.41 6.51 -3.96
C THR A 115 8.28 5.37 -4.48
N GLU A 116 7.80 4.14 -4.37
CA GLU A 116 8.50 2.93 -4.81
C GLU A 116 7.58 2.04 -5.63
N ARG A 117 8.11 1.44 -6.68
CA ARG A 117 7.35 0.59 -7.59
C ARG A 117 6.63 -0.56 -6.89
N GLY A 118 7.28 -1.16 -5.89
CA GLY A 118 6.71 -2.28 -5.12
C GLY A 118 5.45 -1.93 -4.32
N GLN A 119 5.12 -0.64 -4.17
CA GLN A 119 3.89 -0.23 -3.49
C GLN A 119 2.63 -0.50 -4.34
N ILE A 120 2.77 -0.58 -5.67
CA ILE A 120 1.66 -0.81 -6.58
C ILE A 120 1.79 -2.18 -7.23
N GLU A 121 0.84 -3.06 -6.96
CA GLU A 121 0.77 -4.38 -7.56
C GLU A 121 -0.43 -4.50 -8.49
N ILE A 122 -0.18 -4.95 -9.72
CA ILE A 122 -1.25 -5.28 -10.66
C ILE A 122 -1.82 -6.64 -10.26
N GLN A 123 -3.14 -6.70 -10.08
CA GLN A 123 -3.84 -7.94 -9.80
C GLN A 123 -4.08 -8.70 -11.11
N LYS A 124 -3.70 -9.95 -11.12
CA LYS A 124 -3.88 -10.85 -12.26
C LYS A 124 -5.07 -11.78 -12.03
#